data_5113d704ff87b5ea86ae62ce035032fe
#
_entry.id   5113d704ff87b5ea86ae62ce035032fe
#
_cell.length_a   1.000
_cell.length_b   1.000
_cell.length_c   1.000
_cell.angle_alpha   90.00
_cell.angle_beta   90.00
_cell.angle_gamma   90.00
#
_symmetry.space_group_name_H-M   'P 1'
#
loop_
_entity.id
_entity.type
_entity.pdbx_description
1 polymer ?
#
loop_
_entity_poly.entity_id
_entity_poly.type
_entity_poly.pdbx_seq_one_letter_code
_entity_poly.pdbx_strand_id
1 'polypeptide(L)'
;DLRNFFRYLKQTRDPSLCDRSLDEIDITDVDLDFVASVTLTDIYGYMTYLSRDRVQHQNSRNSGYGLNAASRARKIATIRSFYNYFTNKTHQLRENPVKDMDSPKLKKTLPKYLTLDESIQLLDSVDGKNQERDYCILTLFLNCGLRISELVGLNLSDIQEDALRVLGKGNKVRIIYLNDACQDAIAKYLAVRRPITGRDANALFLSSQNERISRSTVHAMVKKRLGQAGIDPAEYSSHKLRHTAATLMLQNGVD
;
A
#
# COMPACT_ATOMS: atom_id res chain seq x y z
N ASP A 1 -3.54 0.85 14.42
CA ASP A 1 -2.40 1.25 15.23
C ASP A 1 -2.80 1.49 16.69
N LEU A 2 -3.81 2.32 16.98
CA LEU A 2 -4.29 2.60 18.35
C LEU A 2 -4.81 1.36 19.07
N ARG A 3 -5.60 0.51 18.37
CA ARG A 3 -6.09 -0.75 18.94
C ARG A 3 -4.95 -1.61 19.53
N ASN A 4 -3.87 -1.78 18.77
CA ASN A 4 -2.73 -2.56 19.24
C ASN A 4 -1.99 -1.86 20.40
N PHE A 5 -1.96 -0.53 20.42
CA PHE A 5 -1.37 0.23 21.51
C PHE A 5 -2.14 0.03 22.83
N PHE A 6 -3.45 0.20 22.81
CA PHE A 6 -4.27 0.03 24.01
C PHE A 6 -4.32 -1.45 24.48
N ARG A 7 -4.33 -2.40 23.57
CA ARG A 7 -4.21 -3.82 23.90
C ARG A 7 -2.90 -4.14 24.60
N TYR A 8 -1.79 -3.60 24.10
CA TYR A 8 -0.48 -3.73 24.74
C TYR A 8 -0.49 -3.13 26.16
N LEU A 9 -1.05 -1.93 26.34
CA LEU A 9 -1.14 -1.30 27.65
C LEU A 9 -1.97 -2.12 28.63
N LYS A 10 -3.11 -2.65 28.21
CA LYS A 10 -3.92 -3.53 29.07
C LYS A 10 -3.14 -4.78 29.44
N GLN A 11 -2.49 -5.43 28.48
CA GLN A 11 -1.69 -6.62 28.75
C GLN A 11 -0.57 -6.36 29.75
N THR A 12 0.11 -5.22 29.65
CA THR A 12 1.24 -4.90 30.56
C THR A 12 0.79 -4.43 31.94
N ARG A 13 -0.42 -3.89 32.07
CA ARG A 13 -0.97 -3.39 33.32
C ARG A 13 -1.78 -4.42 34.09
N ASP A 14 -2.30 -5.45 33.41
CA ASP A 14 -3.10 -6.51 34.02
C ASP A 14 -2.37 -7.88 33.87
N PRO A 15 -1.80 -8.40 34.98
CA PRO A 15 -1.13 -9.69 34.98
C PRO A 15 -1.98 -10.86 34.48
N SER A 16 -3.31 -10.77 34.62
CA SER A 16 -4.23 -11.84 34.16
C SER A 16 -4.30 -11.96 32.64
N LEU A 17 -3.80 -10.96 31.91
CA LEU A 17 -3.79 -10.89 30.45
C LEU A 17 -2.44 -11.24 29.83
N CYS A 18 -1.39 -11.50 30.64
CA CYS A 18 -0.02 -11.66 30.15
C CYS A 18 0.13 -12.82 29.14
N ASP A 19 -0.62 -13.90 29.31
CA ASP A 19 -0.57 -15.08 28.46
C ASP A 19 -1.51 -15.04 27.24
N ARG A 20 -2.35 -14.00 27.14
CA ARG A 20 -3.28 -13.84 26.02
C ARG A 20 -2.59 -13.21 24.81
N SER A 21 -3.01 -13.63 23.62
CA SER A 21 -2.62 -12.93 22.39
C SER A 21 -3.15 -11.50 22.40
N LEU A 22 -2.34 -10.53 21.95
CA LEU A 22 -2.78 -9.13 21.86
C LEU A 22 -4.07 -8.97 21.06
N ASP A 23 -4.30 -9.83 20.05
CA ASP A 23 -5.50 -9.73 19.21
C ASP A 23 -6.79 -10.17 19.92
N GLU A 24 -6.68 -10.90 21.02
CA GLU A 24 -7.79 -11.38 21.84
C GLU A 24 -8.17 -10.42 22.99
N ILE A 25 -7.31 -9.44 23.27
CA ILE A 25 -7.56 -8.49 24.36
C ILE A 25 -8.64 -7.50 23.94
N ASP A 26 -9.74 -7.47 24.71
CA ASP A 26 -10.81 -6.48 24.54
C ASP A 26 -10.35 -5.10 25.01
N ILE A 27 -10.79 -4.07 24.28
CA ILE A 27 -10.52 -2.66 24.57
C ILE A 27 -11.80 -1.81 24.55
N THR A 28 -12.96 -2.43 24.61
CA THR A 28 -14.26 -1.72 24.61
C THR A 28 -14.47 -0.91 25.89
N ASP A 29 -13.79 -1.28 26.96
CA ASP A 29 -13.75 -0.63 28.27
C ASP A 29 -12.68 0.45 28.41
N VAL A 30 -11.91 0.74 27.35
CA VAL A 30 -10.91 1.83 27.36
C VAL A 30 -11.65 3.16 27.29
N ASP A 31 -11.80 3.78 28.42
CA ASP A 31 -12.44 5.08 28.61
C ASP A 31 -11.42 6.24 28.63
N LEU A 32 -11.92 7.45 28.88
CA LEU A 32 -11.09 8.65 28.91
C LEU A 32 -10.11 8.66 30.09
N ASP A 33 -10.48 8.07 31.22
CA ASP A 33 -9.64 7.98 32.42
C ASP A 33 -8.46 7.05 32.15
N PHE A 34 -8.71 5.91 31.50
CA PHE A 34 -7.63 5.02 31.04
C PHE A 34 -6.69 5.76 30.08
N VAL A 35 -7.23 6.49 29.11
CA VAL A 35 -6.43 7.26 28.14
C VAL A 35 -5.61 8.35 28.84
N ALA A 36 -6.18 9.04 29.84
CA ALA A 36 -5.50 10.07 30.64
C ALA A 36 -4.37 9.50 31.52
N SER A 37 -4.50 8.23 31.94
CA SER A 37 -3.51 7.58 32.81
C SER A 37 -2.24 7.12 32.05
N VAL A 38 -2.19 7.23 30.73
CA VAL A 38 -1.05 6.81 29.94
C VAL A 38 0.12 7.77 30.11
N THR A 39 1.26 7.21 30.42
CA THR A 39 2.52 7.94 30.67
C THR A 39 3.47 7.84 29.48
N LEU A 40 4.48 8.70 29.46
CA LEU A 40 5.58 8.62 28.52
C LEU A 40 6.34 7.27 28.64
N THR A 41 6.46 6.75 29.86
CA THR A 41 7.09 5.42 30.11
C THR A 41 6.32 4.30 29.43
N ASP A 42 5.00 4.30 29.48
CA ASP A 42 4.17 3.31 28.78
C ASP A 42 4.44 3.33 27.26
N ILE A 43 4.61 4.52 26.71
CA ILE A 43 4.87 4.67 25.27
C ILE A 43 6.26 4.19 24.89
N TYR A 44 7.27 4.46 25.71
CA TYR A 44 8.61 3.88 25.51
C TYR A 44 8.60 2.36 25.64
N GLY A 45 7.86 1.80 26.60
CA GLY A 45 7.65 0.36 26.74
C GLY A 45 7.04 -0.24 25.46
N TYR A 46 5.97 0.38 24.94
CA TYR A 46 5.38 -0.04 23.67
C TYR A 46 6.35 0.05 22.48
N MET A 47 7.17 1.09 22.42
CA MET A 47 8.17 1.23 21.37
C MET A 47 9.26 0.18 21.45
N THR A 48 9.67 -0.21 22.66
CA THR A 48 10.61 -1.31 22.89
C THR A 48 10.01 -2.62 22.43
N TYR A 49 8.77 -2.93 22.83
CA TYR A 49 8.01 -4.08 22.34
C TYR A 49 7.95 -4.11 20.81
N LEU A 50 7.59 -3.00 20.17
CA LEU A 50 7.53 -2.91 18.71
C LEU A 50 8.88 -3.13 18.03
N SER A 51 9.99 -2.82 18.69
CA SER A 51 11.32 -2.94 18.10
C SER A 51 11.97 -4.30 18.25
N ARG A 52 11.57 -5.07 19.26
CA ARG A 52 12.25 -6.33 19.66
C ARG A 52 11.32 -7.53 19.63
N ASP A 53 10.14 -7.41 20.23
CA ASP A 53 9.35 -8.58 20.64
C ASP A 53 8.17 -8.84 19.71
N ARG A 54 7.72 -7.84 18.97
CA ARG A 54 6.58 -8.01 18.08
C ARG A 54 6.91 -8.93 16.92
N VAL A 55 6.20 -10.05 16.83
CA VAL A 55 6.28 -10.98 15.69
C VAL A 55 5.79 -10.30 14.42
N GLN A 56 6.61 -10.34 13.35
CA GLN A 56 6.22 -9.92 12.00
C GLN A 56 5.58 -11.12 11.30
N HIS A 57 4.46 -10.89 10.64
CA HIS A 57 3.83 -11.91 9.79
C HIS A 57 3.59 -13.26 10.48
N GLN A 58 2.79 -13.28 11.55
CA GLN A 58 2.47 -14.49 12.34
C GLN A 58 2.14 -15.75 11.52
N ASN A 59 1.66 -15.60 10.29
CA ASN A 59 1.29 -16.68 9.37
C ASN A 59 2.28 -16.90 8.23
N SER A 60 3.48 -16.33 8.26
CA SER A 60 4.50 -16.47 7.23
C SER A 60 5.62 -17.40 7.67
N ARG A 61 6.14 -18.22 6.72
CA ARG A 61 7.32 -19.07 6.94
C ARG A 61 8.60 -18.30 7.33
N ASN A 62 8.62 -16.99 7.12
CA ASN A 62 9.70 -16.07 7.50
C ASN A 62 9.19 -15.06 8.55
N SER A 63 8.85 -15.51 9.72
CA SER A 63 8.51 -14.65 10.85
C SER A 63 9.80 -14.03 11.42
N GLY A 64 9.95 -12.73 11.26
CA GLY A 64 10.98 -11.94 11.94
C GLY A 64 10.43 -11.26 13.17
N TYR A 65 11.30 -10.80 14.05
CA TYR A 65 10.92 -10.00 15.22
C TYR A 65 11.21 -8.51 14.99
N GLY A 66 10.42 -7.67 15.63
CA GLY A 66 10.57 -6.22 15.61
C GLY A 66 10.11 -5.54 14.32
N LEU A 67 9.55 -4.37 14.43
CA LEU A 67 9.16 -3.54 13.28
C LEU A 67 10.30 -2.64 12.83
N ASN A 68 10.38 -2.36 11.52
CA ASN A 68 11.32 -1.38 11.00
C ASN A 68 11.03 0.05 11.51
N ALA A 69 12.03 0.95 11.38
CA ALA A 69 11.94 2.33 11.86
C ALA A 69 10.74 3.10 11.27
N ALA A 70 10.43 2.90 9.98
CA ALA A 70 9.31 3.58 9.33
C ALA A 70 7.95 3.17 9.91
N SER A 71 7.75 1.86 10.15
CA SER A 71 6.54 1.34 10.79
C SER A 71 6.38 1.84 12.23
N ARG A 72 7.48 1.91 12.99
CA ARG A 72 7.48 2.48 14.35
C ARG A 72 7.17 3.97 14.35
N ALA A 73 7.81 4.75 13.45
CA ALA A 73 7.54 6.17 13.29
C ALA A 73 6.07 6.46 12.97
N ARG A 74 5.45 5.65 12.09
CA ARG A 74 4.03 5.76 11.76
C ARG A 74 3.14 5.52 12.98
N LYS A 75 3.47 4.53 13.82
CA LYS A 75 2.70 4.24 15.04
C LYS A 75 2.80 5.36 16.06
N ILE A 76 3.99 5.93 16.27
CA ILE A 76 4.17 7.12 17.12
C ILE A 76 3.35 8.29 16.58
N ALA A 77 3.41 8.56 15.26
CA ALA A 77 2.63 9.63 14.65
C ALA A 77 1.12 9.45 14.86
N THR A 78 0.63 8.20 14.80
CA THR A 78 -0.78 7.88 15.08
C THR A 78 -1.14 8.18 16.55
N ILE A 79 -0.31 7.75 17.50
CA ILE A 79 -0.51 8.01 18.95
C ILE A 79 -0.45 9.52 19.21
N ARG A 80 0.53 10.22 18.63
CA ARG A 80 0.66 11.68 18.77
C ARG A 80 -0.57 12.41 18.22
N SER A 81 -1.05 12.02 17.05
CA SER A 81 -2.25 12.62 16.45
C SER A 81 -3.49 12.40 17.30
N PHE A 82 -3.62 11.20 17.90
CA PHE A 82 -4.71 10.87 18.82
C PHE A 82 -4.68 11.78 20.07
N TYR A 83 -3.56 11.86 20.78
CA TYR A 83 -3.46 12.71 21.96
C TYR A 83 -3.58 14.20 21.64
N ASN A 84 -3.01 14.66 20.52
CA ASN A 84 -3.19 16.04 20.05
C ASN A 84 -4.66 16.39 19.81
N TYR A 85 -5.47 15.45 19.33
CA TYR A 85 -6.89 15.67 19.16
C TYR A 85 -7.58 15.92 20.50
N PHE A 86 -7.32 15.07 21.49
CA PHE A 86 -7.95 15.18 22.80
C PHE A 86 -7.42 16.37 23.65
N THR A 87 -6.17 16.77 23.49
CA THR A 87 -5.61 17.91 24.23
C THR A 87 -5.88 19.24 23.53
N ASN A 88 -5.71 19.33 22.20
CA ASN A 88 -5.72 20.62 21.49
C ASN A 88 -7.02 20.92 20.75
N LYS A 89 -7.87 19.93 20.51
CA LYS A 89 -9.14 20.11 19.78
C LYS A 89 -10.36 19.98 20.69
N THR A 90 -10.43 18.92 21.50
CA THR A 90 -11.57 18.68 22.38
C THR A 90 -11.34 19.15 23.81
N HIS A 91 -10.08 19.40 24.19
CA HIS A 91 -9.68 19.82 25.55
C HIS A 91 -10.14 18.85 26.66
N GLN A 92 -10.35 17.56 26.30
CA GLN A 92 -10.77 16.53 27.26
C GLN A 92 -9.58 15.95 28.05
N LEU A 93 -8.37 16.10 27.54
CA LEU A 93 -7.13 15.76 28.23
C LEU A 93 -6.31 17.02 28.53
N ARG A 94 -5.68 17.07 29.71
CA ARG A 94 -4.82 18.19 30.10
C ARG A 94 -3.45 18.15 29.46
N GLU A 95 -2.89 16.94 29.33
CA GLU A 95 -1.53 16.73 28.89
C GLU A 95 -1.45 15.70 27.74
N ASN A 96 -0.45 15.89 26.89
CA ASN A 96 -0.13 14.94 25.82
C ASN A 96 1.17 14.21 26.18
N PRO A 97 1.12 12.91 26.54
CA PRO A 97 2.29 12.15 26.97
C PRO A 97 3.35 11.95 25.87
N VAL A 98 3.03 12.24 24.61
CA VAL A 98 3.94 12.12 23.46
C VAL A 98 4.39 13.47 22.88
N LYS A 99 4.10 14.58 23.58
CA LYS A 99 4.39 15.93 23.08
C LYS A 99 5.88 16.07 22.68
N ASP A 100 6.75 15.68 23.60
CA ASP A 100 8.20 15.88 23.47
C ASP A 100 8.95 14.61 23.03
N MET A 101 8.23 13.58 22.61
CA MET A 101 8.84 12.34 22.16
C MET A 101 9.39 12.45 20.75
N ASP A 102 10.68 12.14 20.58
CA ASP A 102 11.29 12.07 19.26
C ASP A 102 10.74 10.91 18.42
N SER A 103 10.52 11.18 17.15
CA SER A 103 10.23 10.12 16.19
C SER A 103 11.53 9.41 15.76
N PRO A 104 11.49 8.08 15.52
CA PRO A 104 12.65 7.38 14.98
C PRO A 104 13.18 8.07 13.72
N LYS A 105 14.48 8.36 13.69
CA LYS A 105 15.13 8.94 12.51
C LYS A 105 15.02 7.96 11.34
N LEU A 106 14.41 8.40 10.25
CA LEU A 106 14.32 7.64 9.01
C LEU A 106 15.50 7.98 8.12
N LYS A 107 16.20 6.97 7.63
CA LYS A 107 17.18 7.18 6.55
C LYS A 107 16.41 7.63 5.30
N LYS A 108 16.71 8.83 4.81
CA LYS A 108 16.23 9.28 3.50
C LYS A 108 16.98 8.48 2.44
N THR A 109 16.29 7.54 1.81
CA THR A 109 16.80 6.85 0.61
C THR A 109 16.21 7.53 -0.61
N LEU A 110 17.02 7.74 -1.65
CA LEU A 110 16.51 8.20 -2.93
C LEU A 110 15.50 7.17 -3.46
N PRO A 111 14.37 7.63 -4.01
CA PRO A 111 13.41 6.73 -4.63
C PRO A 111 14.09 5.93 -5.76
N LYS A 112 14.05 4.61 -5.69
CA LYS A 112 14.48 3.75 -6.80
C LYS A 112 13.36 3.71 -7.85
N TYR A 113 13.73 3.94 -9.09
CA TYR A 113 12.86 3.87 -10.26
C TYR A 113 13.60 3.12 -11.38
N LEU A 114 12.86 2.56 -12.33
CA LEU A 114 13.45 1.91 -13.50
C LEU A 114 13.95 2.98 -14.48
N THR A 115 15.10 2.73 -15.08
CA THR A 115 15.53 3.50 -16.27
C THR A 115 14.58 3.25 -17.45
N LEU A 116 14.72 4.04 -18.50
CA LEU A 116 13.95 3.80 -19.73
C LEU A 116 14.25 2.40 -20.31
N ASP A 117 15.54 2.04 -20.38
CA ASP A 117 15.97 0.74 -20.91
C ASP A 117 15.43 -0.42 -20.07
N GLU A 118 15.49 -0.33 -18.74
CA GLU A 118 14.91 -1.33 -17.84
C GLU A 118 13.37 -1.40 -17.99
N SER A 119 12.71 -0.29 -18.26
CA SER A 119 11.26 -0.26 -18.50
C SER A 119 10.90 -0.94 -19.82
N ILE A 120 11.68 -0.73 -20.87
CA ILE A 120 11.54 -1.43 -22.16
C ILE A 120 11.82 -2.93 -21.98
N GLN A 121 12.92 -3.28 -21.32
CA GLN A 121 13.29 -4.68 -21.03
C GLN A 121 12.18 -5.40 -20.25
N LEU A 122 11.55 -4.72 -19.28
CA LEU A 122 10.42 -5.26 -18.53
C LEU A 122 9.22 -5.57 -19.46
N LEU A 123 8.89 -4.67 -20.39
CA LEU A 123 7.81 -4.86 -21.34
C LEU A 123 8.10 -5.97 -22.33
N ASP A 124 9.32 -6.03 -22.86
CA ASP A 124 9.76 -7.04 -23.84
C ASP A 124 9.85 -8.46 -23.24
N SER A 125 10.03 -8.56 -21.92
CA SER A 125 10.08 -9.84 -21.20
C SER A 125 8.70 -10.49 -20.98
N VAL A 126 7.61 -9.82 -21.37
CA VAL A 126 6.27 -10.32 -21.12
C VAL A 126 5.88 -11.40 -22.11
N ASP A 127 5.65 -12.62 -21.61
CA ASP A 127 5.33 -13.81 -22.41
C ASP A 127 4.18 -14.65 -21.81
N GLY A 128 3.74 -15.68 -22.54
CA GLY A 128 2.87 -16.74 -22.08
C GLY A 128 1.37 -16.39 -22.08
N LYS A 129 0.55 -17.25 -21.48
CA LYS A 129 -0.93 -17.28 -21.61
C LYS A 129 -1.67 -15.96 -21.35
N ASN A 130 -1.13 -15.08 -20.51
CA ASN A 130 -1.76 -13.81 -20.14
C ASN A 130 -0.92 -12.60 -20.59
N GLN A 131 -0.11 -12.78 -21.63
CA GLN A 131 0.85 -11.77 -22.07
C GLN A 131 0.18 -10.43 -22.40
N GLU A 132 -0.94 -10.42 -23.14
CA GLU A 132 -1.60 -9.18 -23.55
C GLU A 132 -2.15 -8.42 -22.34
N ARG A 133 -2.70 -9.13 -21.35
CA ARG A 133 -3.17 -8.54 -20.10
C ARG A 133 -2.02 -7.96 -19.29
N ASP A 134 -0.99 -8.76 -19.06
CA ASP A 134 0.16 -8.38 -18.23
C ASP A 134 0.93 -7.22 -18.87
N TYR A 135 1.11 -7.26 -20.20
CA TYR A 135 1.69 -6.16 -20.98
C TYR A 135 0.88 -4.87 -20.86
N CYS A 136 -0.44 -4.95 -21.03
CA CYS A 136 -1.33 -3.80 -20.88
C CYS A 136 -1.25 -3.19 -19.46
N ILE A 137 -1.26 -4.03 -18.43
CA ILE A 137 -1.14 -3.58 -17.04
C ILE A 137 0.19 -2.85 -16.80
N LEU A 138 1.31 -3.40 -17.28
CA LEU A 138 2.63 -2.80 -17.12
C LEU A 138 2.75 -1.49 -17.91
N THR A 139 2.25 -1.45 -19.15
CA THR A 139 2.21 -0.24 -19.99
C THR A 139 1.43 0.87 -19.30
N LEU A 140 0.26 0.58 -18.72
CA LEU A 140 -0.53 1.57 -17.98
C LEU A 140 0.17 2.04 -16.70
N PHE A 141 0.89 1.16 -15.99
CA PHE A 141 1.69 1.60 -14.84
C PHE A 141 2.80 2.55 -15.23
N LEU A 142 3.53 2.25 -16.31
CA LEU A 142 4.70 2.99 -16.76
C LEU A 142 4.35 4.30 -17.50
N ASN A 143 3.20 4.37 -18.16
CA ASN A 143 2.78 5.56 -18.91
C ASN A 143 1.75 6.42 -18.18
N CYS A 144 0.79 5.81 -17.45
CA CYS A 144 -0.28 6.55 -16.78
C CYS A 144 -0.04 6.76 -15.28
N GLY A 145 0.97 6.12 -14.72
CA GLY A 145 1.32 6.23 -13.31
C GLY A 145 0.15 5.87 -12.36
N LEU A 146 -0.65 4.89 -12.70
CA LEU A 146 -1.81 4.47 -11.90
C LEU A 146 -1.41 3.90 -10.54
N ARG A 147 -2.24 4.11 -9.52
CA ARG A 147 -2.15 3.30 -8.30
C ARG A 147 -2.73 1.91 -8.56
N ILE A 148 -2.19 0.88 -7.90
CA ILE A 148 -2.70 -0.49 -8.05
C ILE A 148 -4.20 -0.60 -7.77
N SER A 149 -4.72 0.15 -6.79
CA SER A 149 -6.16 0.18 -6.48
C SER A 149 -6.99 0.83 -7.58
N GLU A 150 -6.43 1.82 -8.27
CA GLU A 150 -7.06 2.47 -9.42
C GLU A 150 -7.10 1.50 -10.60
N LEU A 151 -5.99 0.85 -10.91
CA LEU A 151 -5.88 -0.11 -12.01
C LEU A 151 -6.86 -1.28 -11.87
N VAL A 152 -6.91 -1.95 -10.69
CA VAL A 152 -7.83 -3.08 -10.49
C VAL A 152 -9.31 -2.64 -10.45
N GLY A 153 -9.56 -1.37 -10.15
CA GLY A 153 -10.90 -0.78 -10.15
C GLY A 153 -11.43 -0.40 -11.52
N LEU A 154 -10.59 -0.38 -12.57
CA LEU A 154 -11.00 0.03 -13.91
C LEU A 154 -12.11 -0.87 -14.48
N ASN A 155 -13.02 -0.24 -15.18
CA ASN A 155 -14.11 -0.88 -15.91
C ASN A 155 -13.95 -0.68 -17.42
N LEU A 156 -14.60 -1.50 -18.21
CA LEU A 156 -14.69 -1.29 -19.67
C LEU A 156 -15.28 0.08 -20.01
N SER A 157 -16.29 0.52 -19.24
CA SER A 157 -16.91 1.83 -19.40
C SER A 157 -16.03 3.03 -19.00
N ASP A 158 -14.87 2.79 -18.40
CA ASP A 158 -13.93 3.85 -18.07
C ASP A 158 -12.96 4.18 -19.21
N ILE A 159 -12.95 3.37 -20.28
CA ILE A 159 -12.20 3.61 -21.51
C ILE A 159 -13.03 4.56 -22.39
N GLN A 160 -12.44 5.68 -22.75
CA GLN A 160 -12.97 6.67 -23.69
C GLN A 160 -11.95 6.79 -24.82
N GLU A 161 -12.33 6.95 -26.04
CA GLU A 161 -11.46 7.00 -27.25
C GLU A 161 -9.94 7.08 -26.97
N ASP A 162 -9.46 8.26 -26.59
CA ASP A 162 -8.05 8.57 -26.26
C ASP A 162 -7.80 8.80 -24.77
N ALA A 163 -8.75 8.45 -23.91
CA ALA A 163 -8.68 8.75 -22.48
C ALA A 163 -9.17 7.63 -21.58
N LEU A 164 -8.71 7.65 -20.35
CA LEU A 164 -9.07 6.72 -19.29
C LEU A 164 -9.63 7.50 -18.10
N ARG A 165 -10.86 7.20 -17.71
CA ARG A 165 -11.49 7.75 -16.51
C ARG A 165 -11.02 6.97 -15.28
N VAL A 166 -10.39 7.64 -14.33
CA VAL A 166 -9.81 6.99 -13.14
C VAL A 166 -10.42 7.55 -11.88
N LEU A 167 -10.93 6.67 -11.03
CA LEU A 167 -11.45 7.01 -9.71
C LEU A 167 -10.32 7.00 -8.68
N GLY A 168 -9.94 8.18 -8.19
CA GLY A 168 -8.86 8.36 -7.22
C GLY A 168 -9.31 8.36 -5.75
N LYS A 169 -8.38 8.71 -4.86
CA LYS A 169 -8.65 8.82 -3.42
C LYS A 169 -9.73 9.87 -3.14
N GLY A 170 -10.68 9.54 -2.25
CA GLY A 170 -11.79 10.44 -1.89
C GLY A 170 -12.85 10.56 -2.97
N ASN A 171 -13.02 9.54 -3.81
CA ASN A 171 -14.02 9.48 -4.88
C ASN A 171 -13.84 10.57 -5.97
N LYS A 172 -12.63 11.15 -6.08
CA LYS A 172 -12.33 12.15 -7.10
C LYS A 172 -12.01 11.46 -8.42
N VAL A 173 -12.74 11.82 -9.46
CA VAL A 173 -12.51 11.37 -10.84
C VAL A 173 -11.44 12.25 -11.48
N ARG A 174 -10.52 11.62 -12.23
CA ARG A 174 -9.62 12.31 -13.16
C ARG A 174 -9.60 11.60 -14.50
N ILE A 175 -9.34 12.36 -15.54
CA ILE A 175 -9.13 11.86 -16.89
C ILE A 175 -7.63 11.77 -17.13
N ILE A 176 -7.18 10.69 -17.74
CA ILE A 176 -5.80 10.48 -18.18
C ILE A 176 -5.83 10.25 -19.67
N TYR A 177 -5.18 11.11 -20.42
CA TYR A 177 -5.03 10.93 -21.88
C TYR A 177 -4.04 9.79 -22.13
N LEU A 178 -4.39 8.93 -23.08
CA LEU A 178 -3.63 7.74 -23.44
C LEU A 178 -2.77 8.05 -24.68
N ASN A 179 -1.48 7.76 -24.58
CA ASN A 179 -0.62 7.73 -25.74
C ASN A 179 -0.90 6.46 -26.58
N ASP A 180 -0.37 6.43 -27.81
CA ASP A 180 -0.56 5.32 -28.77
C ASP A 180 -0.19 3.97 -28.15
N ALA A 181 0.90 3.90 -27.38
CA ALA A 181 1.34 2.67 -26.74
C ALA A 181 0.30 2.13 -25.73
N CYS A 182 -0.37 3.01 -25.00
CA CYS A 182 -1.44 2.61 -24.07
C CYS A 182 -2.70 2.16 -24.81
N GLN A 183 -3.08 2.89 -25.88
CA GLN A 183 -4.23 2.55 -26.71
C GLN A 183 -4.03 1.19 -27.37
N ASP A 184 -2.88 0.95 -28.00
CA ASP A 184 -2.51 -0.33 -28.60
C ASP A 184 -2.51 -1.47 -27.59
N ALA A 185 -1.95 -1.26 -26.41
CA ALA A 185 -1.91 -2.27 -25.36
C ALA A 185 -3.32 -2.64 -24.86
N ILE A 186 -4.20 -1.65 -24.71
CA ILE A 186 -5.61 -1.87 -24.35
C ILE A 186 -6.32 -2.63 -25.48
N ALA A 187 -6.17 -2.21 -26.73
CA ALA A 187 -6.82 -2.84 -27.89
C ALA A 187 -6.40 -4.31 -28.03
N LYS A 188 -5.11 -4.61 -27.93
CA LYS A 188 -4.57 -5.99 -27.95
C LYS A 188 -5.14 -6.84 -26.83
N TYR A 189 -5.21 -6.30 -25.62
CA TYR A 189 -5.81 -7.04 -24.51
C TYR A 189 -7.31 -7.25 -24.69
N LEU A 190 -8.06 -6.25 -25.14
CA LEU A 190 -9.51 -6.37 -25.38
C LEU A 190 -9.83 -7.41 -26.45
N ALA A 191 -8.99 -7.57 -27.47
CA ALA A 191 -9.17 -8.58 -28.52
C ALA A 191 -9.13 -10.03 -27.98
N VAL A 192 -8.39 -10.27 -26.88
CA VAL A 192 -8.28 -11.61 -26.28
C VAL A 192 -9.06 -11.74 -24.95
N ARG A 193 -9.56 -10.63 -24.43
CA ARG A 193 -10.33 -10.60 -23.18
C ARG A 193 -11.66 -11.31 -23.38
N ARG A 194 -11.87 -12.39 -22.63
CA ARG A 194 -13.14 -13.12 -22.68
C ARG A 194 -14.28 -12.29 -22.09
N PRO A 195 -15.43 -12.21 -22.76
CA PRO A 195 -16.62 -11.64 -22.15
C PRO A 195 -17.05 -12.52 -20.98
N ILE A 196 -17.43 -11.89 -19.88
CA ILE A 196 -17.96 -12.56 -18.70
C ILE A 196 -19.30 -11.95 -18.32
N THR A 197 -20.11 -12.70 -17.59
CA THR A 197 -21.40 -12.24 -17.05
C THR A 197 -21.34 -12.09 -15.54
N GLY A 198 -22.34 -11.46 -14.96
CA GLY A 198 -22.44 -11.29 -13.51
C GLY A 198 -21.75 -10.04 -12.97
N ARG A 199 -21.39 -10.07 -11.70
CA ARG A 199 -20.91 -8.91 -10.93
C ARG A 199 -19.71 -8.19 -11.56
N ASP A 200 -18.79 -8.94 -12.13
CA ASP A 200 -17.53 -8.42 -12.68
C ASP A 200 -17.56 -8.21 -14.20
N ALA A 201 -18.73 -8.30 -14.83
CA ALA A 201 -18.90 -8.19 -16.29
C ALA A 201 -18.24 -6.95 -16.88
N ASN A 202 -18.30 -5.82 -16.16
CA ASN A 202 -17.70 -4.55 -16.56
C ASN A 202 -16.22 -4.37 -16.12
N ALA A 203 -15.63 -5.32 -15.40
CA ALA A 203 -14.23 -5.18 -14.97
C ALA A 203 -13.29 -5.17 -16.18
N LEU A 204 -12.39 -4.19 -16.29
CA LEU A 204 -11.42 -4.16 -17.39
C LEU A 204 -10.48 -5.36 -17.30
N PHE A 205 -9.80 -5.55 -16.19
CA PHE A 205 -8.82 -6.63 -16.01
C PHE A 205 -9.40 -7.83 -15.28
N LEU A 206 -9.19 -9.00 -15.86
CA LEU A 206 -9.65 -10.27 -15.33
C LEU A 206 -8.50 -11.14 -14.82
N SER A 207 -8.78 -11.88 -13.76
CA SER A 207 -7.93 -12.96 -13.28
C SER A 207 -8.03 -14.20 -14.18
N SER A 208 -7.22 -15.23 -13.92
CA SER A 208 -7.34 -16.54 -14.59
C SER A 208 -8.67 -17.27 -14.27
N GLN A 209 -9.37 -16.85 -13.23
CA GLN A 209 -10.68 -17.37 -12.80
C GLN A 209 -11.86 -16.59 -13.40
N ASN A 210 -11.59 -15.67 -14.33
CA ASN A 210 -12.59 -14.79 -14.95
C ASN A 210 -13.33 -13.87 -13.96
N GLU A 211 -12.69 -13.48 -12.89
CA GLU A 211 -13.17 -12.48 -11.93
C GLU A 211 -12.32 -11.20 -12.07
N ARG A 212 -12.79 -10.08 -11.52
CA ARG A 212 -11.99 -8.87 -11.43
C ARG A 212 -10.65 -9.18 -10.80
N ILE A 213 -9.57 -8.75 -11.45
CA ILE A 213 -8.21 -9.00 -10.95
C ILE A 213 -8.01 -8.36 -9.57
N SER A 214 -7.41 -9.09 -8.65
CA SER A 214 -7.11 -8.59 -7.31
C SER A 214 -5.78 -7.82 -7.24
N ARG A 215 -5.63 -6.95 -6.24
CA ARG A 215 -4.36 -6.26 -5.99
C ARG A 215 -3.21 -7.23 -5.73
N SER A 216 -3.47 -8.32 -5.01
CA SER A 216 -2.47 -9.36 -4.75
C SER A 216 -2.03 -10.06 -6.02
N THR A 217 -2.96 -10.38 -6.93
CA THR A 217 -2.65 -10.98 -8.24
C THR A 217 -1.80 -10.05 -9.10
N VAL A 218 -2.14 -8.76 -9.18
CA VAL A 218 -1.33 -7.77 -9.91
C VAL A 218 0.05 -7.64 -9.29
N HIS A 219 0.13 -7.59 -7.95
CA HIS A 219 1.42 -7.50 -7.27
C HIS A 219 2.32 -8.71 -7.55
N ALA A 220 1.76 -9.92 -7.48
CA ALA A 220 2.48 -11.16 -7.79
C ALA A 220 2.92 -11.20 -9.27
N MET A 221 2.05 -10.77 -10.19
CA MET A 221 2.35 -10.65 -11.61
C MET A 221 3.53 -9.69 -11.85
N VAL A 222 3.49 -8.48 -11.30
CA VAL A 222 4.58 -7.49 -11.42
C VAL A 222 5.91 -8.07 -10.92
N LYS A 223 5.90 -8.73 -9.75
CA LYS A 223 7.10 -9.38 -9.21
C LYS A 223 7.65 -10.47 -10.14
N LYS A 224 6.77 -11.29 -10.70
CA LYS A 224 7.16 -12.34 -11.65
C LYS A 224 7.81 -11.72 -12.89
N ARG A 225 7.19 -10.69 -13.48
CA ARG A 225 7.69 -10.05 -14.72
C ARG A 225 9.01 -9.32 -14.50
N LEU A 226 9.18 -8.65 -13.36
CA LEU A 226 10.48 -8.08 -12.99
C LEU A 226 11.58 -9.15 -12.95
N GLY A 227 11.33 -10.30 -12.30
CA GLY A 227 12.29 -11.40 -12.26
C GLY A 227 12.61 -11.98 -13.64
N GLN A 228 11.61 -12.10 -14.54
CA GLN A 228 11.82 -12.53 -15.92
C GLN A 228 12.68 -11.55 -16.72
N ALA A 229 12.52 -10.26 -16.46
CA ALA A 229 13.33 -9.20 -17.04
C ALA A 229 14.75 -9.10 -16.42
N GLY A 230 15.13 -9.95 -15.48
CA GLY A 230 16.41 -9.86 -14.78
C GLY A 230 16.52 -8.70 -13.79
N ILE A 231 15.41 -8.05 -13.45
CA ILE A 231 15.32 -6.95 -12.50
C ILE A 231 14.96 -7.50 -11.11
N ASP A 232 15.68 -7.11 -10.06
CA ASP A 232 15.45 -7.64 -8.72
C ASP A 232 14.03 -7.35 -8.22
N PRO A 233 13.17 -8.37 -8.07
CA PRO A 233 11.80 -8.15 -7.60
C PRO A 233 11.72 -7.68 -6.15
N ALA A 234 12.76 -7.81 -5.33
CA ALA A 234 12.77 -7.31 -3.96
C ALA A 234 12.81 -5.78 -3.93
N GLU A 235 13.51 -5.18 -4.88
CA GLU A 235 13.70 -3.74 -4.96
C GLU A 235 12.53 -2.99 -5.59
N TYR A 236 11.76 -3.62 -6.48
CA TYR A 236 10.69 -2.97 -7.25
C TYR A 236 9.30 -3.53 -6.96
N SER A 237 8.28 -2.70 -7.14
CA SER A 237 6.87 -3.03 -6.92
C SER A 237 5.99 -2.17 -7.83
N SER A 238 4.71 -2.50 -7.95
CA SER A 238 3.74 -1.66 -8.69
C SER A 238 3.75 -0.19 -8.26
N HIS A 239 4.03 0.09 -6.98
CA HIS A 239 4.16 1.47 -6.50
C HIS A 239 5.42 2.16 -7.04
N LYS A 240 6.52 1.43 -7.17
CA LYS A 240 7.75 1.96 -7.77
C LYS A 240 7.64 2.11 -9.29
N LEU A 241 6.86 1.28 -10.00
CA LEU A 241 6.54 1.51 -11.41
C LEU A 241 5.79 2.85 -11.62
N ARG A 242 4.89 3.20 -10.70
CA ARG A 242 4.27 4.52 -10.71
C ARG A 242 5.28 5.65 -10.48
N HIS A 243 6.26 5.46 -9.59
CA HIS A 243 7.35 6.43 -9.42
C HIS A 243 8.21 6.53 -10.67
N THR A 244 8.48 5.41 -11.35
CA THR A 244 9.16 5.37 -12.65
C THR A 244 8.44 6.24 -13.66
N ALA A 245 7.12 6.07 -13.84
CA ALA A 245 6.33 6.90 -14.74
C ALA A 245 6.49 8.39 -14.46
N ALA A 246 6.30 8.80 -13.19
CA ALA A 246 6.41 10.20 -12.81
C ALA A 246 7.83 10.76 -13.06
N THR A 247 8.87 9.98 -12.76
CA THR A 247 10.26 10.41 -12.95
C THR A 247 10.61 10.53 -14.44
N LEU A 248 10.23 9.55 -15.25
CA LEU A 248 10.49 9.58 -16.70
C LEU A 248 9.72 10.71 -17.39
N MET A 249 8.48 11.00 -16.97
CA MET A 249 7.71 12.15 -17.47
C MET A 249 8.42 13.47 -17.15
N LEU A 250 8.83 13.68 -15.89
CA LEU A 250 9.56 14.88 -15.49
C LEU A 250 10.88 15.05 -16.27
N GLN A 251 11.64 13.98 -16.48
CA GLN A 251 12.89 14.02 -17.25
C GLN A 251 12.67 14.39 -18.72
N ASN A 252 11.47 14.12 -19.26
CA ASN A 252 11.08 14.46 -20.62
C ASN A 252 10.29 15.79 -20.73
N GLY A 253 10.29 16.60 -19.67
CA GLY A 253 9.71 17.95 -19.68
C GLY A 253 8.18 18.00 -19.60
N VAL A 254 7.55 16.94 -19.11
CA VAL A 254 6.10 16.96 -18.83
C VAL A 254 5.91 17.41 -17.38
N ASP A 255 5.28 18.58 -17.22
CA ASP A 255 4.88 19.14 -15.91
C ASP A 255 3.68 18.43 -15.28
#